data_50fe3771acdd42c29efc2cb5ed1d33a8
#
_entry.id   50fe3771acdd42c29efc2cb5ed1d33a8
#
_cell.length_a   1.000
_cell.length_b   1.000
_cell.length_c   1.000
_cell.angle_alpha   90.00
_cell.angle_beta   90.00
_cell.angle_gamma   90.00
#
_symmetry.space_group_name_H-M   'P 1'
#
loop_
_entity.id
_entity.type
_entity.pdbx_description
1 polymer ?
#
loop_
_entity_poly.entity_id
_entity_poly.type
_entity_poly.pdbx_seq_one_letter_code
_entity_poly.pdbx_strand_id
1 'polypeptide(L)'
;MENLLVFAPHPDDDVIGCGGTIARCVAQGNQATIVYLTSGESGSLSYSPAELARRREEEAARAAALLGVKDLVFLHQPDGYITWSQELVESLVSIIRSRQPSMVFLPHGGEEVRDHQQCSRLVLEACKRAAGPWFPSCGKQSWSVNKVWAYEVWTPLSPYNMVVDISDFMQLKLAALRAHKSQLADIAYDDAVQGLNRYRGITSGAGRYAECFQLLKTII
;
A
#
# COMPACT_ATOMS: atom_id res chain seq x y z
N MET A 1 8.05 13.64 13.69
CA MET A 1 8.06 13.20 12.28
C MET A 1 7.56 11.77 12.28
N GLU A 2 6.53 11.47 11.51
CA GLU A 2 5.99 10.10 11.40
C GLU A 2 6.63 9.40 10.22
N ASN A 3 6.82 8.08 10.32
CA ASN A 3 7.32 7.23 9.25
C ASN A 3 6.19 6.31 8.82
N LEU A 4 5.80 6.41 7.55
CA LEU A 4 4.80 5.55 6.94
C LEU A 4 5.48 4.37 6.26
N LEU A 5 4.94 3.17 6.43
CA LEU A 5 5.33 2.00 5.67
C LEU A 5 4.08 1.41 5.02
N VAL A 6 4.03 1.47 3.69
CA VAL A 6 2.89 1.01 2.90
C VAL A 6 3.26 -0.31 2.24
N PHE A 7 2.48 -1.35 2.50
CA PHE A 7 2.63 -2.65 1.83
C PHE A 7 1.55 -2.79 0.76
N ALA A 8 1.97 -2.97 -0.47
CA ALA A 8 1.12 -3.16 -1.62
C ALA A 8 1.39 -4.54 -2.25
N PRO A 9 0.37 -5.36 -2.51
CA PRO A 9 0.52 -6.61 -3.25
C PRO A 9 1.14 -6.38 -4.62
N HIS A 10 0.62 -5.41 -5.37
CA HIS A 10 1.05 -5.09 -6.73
C HIS A 10 1.39 -3.60 -6.88
N PRO A 11 2.22 -3.24 -7.87
CA PRO A 11 2.46 -1.84 -8.22
C PRO A 11 1.18 -1.18 -8.76
N ASP A 12 0.60 -0.25 -8.01
CA ASP A 12 -0.61 0.57 -8.15
C ASP A 12 -1.56 0.52 -6.93
N ASP A 13 -1.58 -0.60 -6.18
CA ASP A 13 -2.48 -0.77 -5.02
C ASP A 13 -2.28 0.30 -3.94
N ASP A 14 -1.05 0.75 -3.73
CA ASP A 14 -0.69 1.85 -2.82
C ASP A 14 -1.33 3.17 -3.26
N VAL A 15 -1.32 3.45 -4.56
CA VAL A 15 -1.93 4.67 -5.12
C VAL A 15 -3.45 4.56 -5.06
N ILE A 16 -4.03 3.43 -5.46
CA ILE A 16 -5.47 3.18 -5.43
C ILE A 16 -6.01 3.32 -4.00
N GLY A 17 -5.39 2.61 -3.05
CA GLY A 17 -5.89 2.51 -1.69
C GLY A 17 -5.60 3.73 -0.80
N CYS A 18 -4.40 4.31 -0.91
CA CYS A 18 -3.95 5.35 0.03
C CYS A 18 -3.06 6.45 -0.57
N GLY A 19 -3.05 6.62 -1.91
CA GLY A 19 -2.18 7.60 -2.59
C GLY A 19 -2.41 9.04 -2.14
N GLY A 20 -3.65 9.45 -1.89
CA GLY A 20 -3.97 10.78 -1.37
C GLY A 20 -3.47 10.97 0.06
N THR A 21 -3.60 9.96 0.91
CA THR A 21 -3.08 9.96 2.29
C THR A 21 -1.55 10.00 2.30
N ILE A 22 -0.88 9.22 1.44
CA ILE A 22 0.58 9.25 1.28
C ILE A 22 1.02 10.68 0.91
N ALA A 23 0.44 11.26 -0.15
CA ALA A 23 0.78 12.61 -0.60
C ALA A 23 0.59 13.66 0.50
N ARG A 24 -0.53 13.60 1.22
CA ARG A 24 -0.83 14.47 2.36
C ARG A 24 0.22 14.34 3.46
N CYS A 25 0.56 13.11 3.85
CA CYS A 25 1.56 12.87 4.90
C CYS A 25 2.94 13.38 4.49
N VAL A 26 3.37 13.14 3.25
CA VAL A 26 4.66 13.63 2.73
C VAL A 26 4.69 15.15 2.67
N ALA A 27 3.61 15.81 2.23
CA ALA A 27 3.48 17.27 2.23
C ALA A 27 3.58 17.88 3.65
N GLN A 28 3.24 17.11 4.68
CA GLN A 28 3.41 17.50 6.09
C GLN A 28 4.82 17.24 6.64
N GLY A 29 5.77 16.85 5.80
CA GLY A 29 7.18 16.59 6.16
C GLY A 29 7.44 15.20 6.72
N ASN A 30 6.50 14.26 6.62
CA ASN A 30 6.69 12.88 7.03
C ASN A 30 7.40 12.06 5.96
N GLN A 31 8.01 10.94 6.34
CA GLN A 31 8.64 10.01 5.41
C GLN A 31 7.71 8.86 5.07
N ALA A 32 7.79 8.37 3.85
CA ALA A 32 7.07 7.18 3.40
C ALA A 32 7.99 6.22 2.67
N THR A 33 7.82 4.92 2.96
CA THR A 33 8.40 3.80 2.22
C THR A 33 7.26 2.97 1.65
N ILE A 34 7.36 2.56 0.40
CA ILE A 34 6.41 1.64 -0.23
C ILE A 34 7.10 0.31 -0.49
N VAL A 35 6.47 -0.79 -0.08
CA VAL A 35 6.95 -2.16 -0.27
C VAL A 35 5.95 -2.90 -1.14
N TYR A 36 6.38 -3.25 -2.35
CA TYR A 36 5.62 -4.09 -3.27
C TYR A 36 5.99 -5.55 -3.06
N LEU A 37 5.00 -6.41 -2.86
CA LEU A 37 5.24 -7.83 -2.66
C LEU A 37 5.60 -8.51 -3.99
N THR A 38 4.92 -8.16 -5.08
CA THR A 38 5.17 -8.65 -6.44
C THR A 38 5.58 -7.50 -7.36
N SER A 39 6.00 -7.81 -8.57
CA SER A 39 6.15 -6.81 -9.64
C SER A 39 4.92 -6.76 -10.57
N GLY A 40 3.86 -7.54 -10.29
CA GLY A 40 2.62 -7.56 -11.05
C GLY A 40 2.81 -8.10 -12.47
N GLU A 41 3.69 -9.09 -12.64
CA GLU A 41 4.18 -9.60 -13.91
C GLU A 41 3.17 -10.45 -14.70
N SER A 42 2.05 -10.84 -14.06
CA SER A 42 1.01 -11.66 -14.69
C SER A 42 -0.18 -10.84 -15.21
N GLY A 43 -0.19 -9.54 -15.01
CA GLY A 43 -1.35 -8.66 -15.25
C GLY A 43 -1.55 -8.18 -16.69
N SER A 44 -0.95 -8.79 -17.72
CA SER A 44 -1.14 -8.38 -19.12
C SER A 44 -0.93 -9.52 -20.11
N LEU A 45 -1.71 -9.51 -21.18
CA LEU A 45 -1.52 -10.40 -22.33
C LEU A 45 -0.60 -9.79 -23.41
N SER A 46 -0.27 -8.51 -23.31
CA SER A 46 0.48 -7.77 -24.33
C SER A 46 1.99 -7.80 -24.13
N TYR A 47 2.46 -8.18 -22.94
CA TYR A 47 3.88 -8.19 -22.56
C TYR A 47 4.28 -9.56 -22.02
N SER A 48 5.55 -9.92 -22.22
CA SER A 48 6.12 -11.04 -21.46
C SER A 48 6.17 -10.71 -19.96
N PRO A 49 6.11 -11.71 -19.05
CA PRO A 49 6.18 -11.46 -17.61
C PRO A 49 7.39 -10.62 -17.19
N ALA A 50 8.57 -10.92 -17.72
CA ALA A 50 9.80 -10.18 -17.40
C ALA A 50 9.75 -8.71 -17.89
N GLU A 51 9.16 -8.46 -19.04
CA GLU A 51 9.01 -7.11 -19.58
C GLU A 51 7.96 -6.33 -18.77
N LEU A 52 6.84 -6.97 -18.43
CA LEU A 52 5.80 -6.34 -17.63
C LEU A 52 6.31 -5.98 -16.24
N ALA A 53 7.02 -6.89 -15.55
CA ALA A 53 7.64 -6.61 -14.26
C ALA A 53 8.48 -5.34 -14.30
N ARG A 54 9.44 -5.26 -15.23
CA ARG A 54 10.29 -4.09 -15.39
C ARG A 54 9.48 -2.80 -15.64
N ARG A 55 8.46 -2.86 -16.51
CA ARG A 55 7.58 -1.71 -16.80
C ARG A 55 6.82 -1.25 -15.56
N ARG A 56 6.20 -2.17 -14.84
CA ARG A 56 5.42 -1.85 -13.64
C ARG A 56 6.28 -1.28 -12.53
N GLU A 57 7.51 -1.76 -12.35
CA GLU A 57 8.47 -1.18 -11.39
C GLU A 57 8.87 0.25 -11.78
N GLU A 58 9.13 0.53 -13.08
CA GLU A 58 9.40 1.87 -13.58
C GLU A 58 8.18 2.80 -13.43
N GLU A 59 6.97 2.29 -13.67
CA GLU A 59 5.71 3.03 -13.48
C GLU A 59 5.47 3.36 -12.01
N ALA A 60 5.69 2.38 -11.11
CA ALA A 60 5.62 2.58 -9.66
C ALA A 60 6.63 3.62 -9.16
N ALA A 61 7.87 3.59 -9.68
CA ALA A 61 8.87 4.59 -9.32
C ALA A 61 8.45 6.01 -9.75
N ARG A 62 7.84 6.15 -10.94
CA ARG A 62 7.29 7.45 -11.40
C ARG A 62 6.09 7.89 -10.56
N ALA A 63 5.18 6.99 -10.24
CA ALA A 63 4.01 7.25 -9.39
C ALA A 63 4.45 7.71 -7.99
N ALA A 64 5.36 6.95 -7.37
CA ALA A 64 5.91 7.28 -6.06
C ALA A 64 6.62 8.65 -6.03
N ALA A 65 7.39 8.97 -7.08
CA ALA A 65 8.05 10.27 -7.19
C ALA A 65 7.03 11.44 -7.24
N LEU A 66 5.89 11.26 -7.93
CA LEU A 66 4.80 12.24 -7.92
C LEU A 66 4.22 12.43 -6.52
N LEU A 67 4.07 11.36 -5.74
CA LEU A 67 3.60 11.43 -4.35
C LEU A 67 4.68 11.94 -3.37
N GLY A 68 5.91 12.18 -3.85
CA GLY A 68 7.05 12.61 -3.04
C GLY A 68 7.75 11.48 -2.28
N VAL A 69 7.48 10.23 -2.61
CA VAL A 69 8.11 9.04 -2.02
C VAL A 69 9.36 8.67 -2.80
N LYS A 70 10.46 8.36 -2.08
CA LYS A 70 11.77 8.02 -2.68
C LYS A 70 12.24 6.61 -2.31
N ASP A 71 11.71 6.03 -1.25
CA ASP A 71 12.14 4.71 -0.74
C ASP A 71 11.13 3.64 -1.17
N LEU A 72 11.54 2.82 -2.13
CA LEU A 72 10.77 1.72 -2.67
C LEU A 72 11.51 0.40 -2.46
N VAL A 73 10.77 -0.65 -2.14
CA VAL A 73 11.28 -2.01 -1.99
C VAL A 73 10.41 -2.94 -2.81
N PHE A 74 11.02 -3.78 -3.64
CA PHE A 74 10.34 -4.85 -4.38
C PHE A 74 10.80 -6.20 -3.84
N LEU A 75 9.85 -7.05 -3.43
CA LEU A 75 10.12 -8.38 -2.86
C LEU A 75 10.08 -9.49 -3.91
N HIS A 76 9.63 -9.19 -5.13
CA HIS A 76 9.60 -10.09 -6.28
C HIS A 76 8.97 -11.45 -5.99
N GLN A 77 7.90 -11.46 -5.18
CA GLN A 77 7.10 -12.66 -5.00
C GLN A 77 6.30 -12.94 -6.28
N PRO A 78 6.00 -14.20 -6.60
CA PRO A 78 5.23 -14.54 -7.79
C PRO A 78 3.83 -13.89 -7.78
N ASP A 79 3.50 -13.13 -8.82
CA ASP A 79 2.20 -12.46 -8.98
C ASP A 79 1.07 -13.48 -9.16
N GLY A 80 -0.01 -13.33 -8.40
CA GLY A 80 -1.13 -14.26 -8.29
C GLY A 80 -0.88 -15.45 -7.36
N TYR A 81 0.34 -15.59 -6.82
CA TYR A 81 0.76 -16.75 -6.05
C TYR A 81 1.49 -16.40 -4.76
N ILE A 82 1.22 -15.24 -4.17
CA ILE A 82 1.77 -14.90 -2.84
C ILE A 82 1.36 -15.99 -1.84
N THR A 83 2.35 -16.66 -1.25
CA THR A 83 2.14 -17.71 -0.27
C THR A 83 2.82 -17.40 1.05
N TRP A 84 2.27 -17.94 2.12
CA TRP A 84 2.89 -17.86 3.43
C TRP A 84 4.19 -18.68 3.45
N SER A 85 5.30 -18.01 3.73
CA SER A 85 6.58 -18.67 4.01
C SER A 85 7.28 -17.98 5.17
N GLN A 86 8.18 -18.70 5.84
CA GLN A 86 8.98 -18.11 6.92
C GLN A 86 9.91 -17.03 6.37
N GLU A 87 10.53 -17.26 5.24
CA GLU A 87 11.47 -16.35 4.58
C GLU A 87 10.80 -15.01 4.23
N LEU A 88 9.56 -15.05 3.74
CA LEU A 88 8.82 -13.83 3.43
C LEU A 88 8.46 -13.07 4.70
N VAL A 89 8.02 -13.76 5.77
CA VAL A 89 7.75 -13.13 7.06
C VAL A 89 9.02 -12.51 7.64
N GLU A 90 10.17 -13.19 7.57
CA GLU A 90 11.47 -12.66 8.02
C GLU A 90 11.86 -11.39 7.23
N SER A 91 11.67 -11.39 5.92
CA SER A 91 11.90 -10.22 5.07
C SER A 91 11.06 -9.03 5.49
N LEU A 92 9.75 -9.24 5.72
CA LEU A 92 8.83 -8.20 6.20
C LEU A 92 9.22 -7.69 7.59
N VAL A 93 9.59 -8.57 8.52
CA VAL A 93 10.08 -8.21 9.86
C VAL A 93 11.35 -7.37 9.78
N SER A 94 12.29 -7.75 8.91
CA SER A 94 13.53 -7.01 8.68
C SER A 94 13.26 -5.59 8.19
N ILE A 95 12.33 -5.43 7.24
CA ILE A 95 11.90 -4.12 6.72
C ILE A 95 11.26 -3.28 7.83
N ILE A 96 10.33 -3.83 8.59
CA ILE A 96 9.66 -3.11 9.69
C ILE A 96 10.68 -2.64 10.73
N ARG A 97 11.61 -3.49 11.15
CA ARG A 97 12.65 -3.12 12.13
C ARG A 97 13.65 -2.11 11.60
N SER A 98 14.01 -2.19 10.33
CA SER A 98 14.98 -1.26 9.73
C SER A 98 14.37 0.12 9.47
N ARG A 99 13.09 0.20 9.06
CA ARG A 99 12.40 1.45 8.76
C ARG A 99 11.73 2.09 9.99
N GLN A 100 11.49 1.32 11.04
CA GLN A 100 10.90 1.78 12.30
C GLN A 100 9.63 2.63 12.10
N PRO A 101 8.62 2.13 11.36
CA PRO A 101 7.45 2.94 11.03
C PRO A 101 6.58 3.19 12.25
N SER A 102 6.04 4.42 12.37
CA SER A 102 4.96 4.73 13.31
C SER A 102 3.60 4.24 12.79
N MET A 103 3.44 4.22 11.46
CA MET A 103 2.21 3.80 10.80
C MET A 103 2.50 2.78 9.70
N VAL A 104 1.71 1.72 9.67
CA VAL A 104 1.71 0.70 8.59
C VAL A 104 0.36 0.72 7.89
N PHE A 105 0.41 0.69 6.56
CA PHE A 105 -0.75 0.56 5.68
C PHE A 105 -0.67 -0.76 4.92
N LEU A 106 -1.82 -1.44 4.77
CA LEU A 106 -1.94 -2.73 4.10
C LEU A 106 -3.36 -2.87 3.51
N PRO A 107 -3.59 -3.72 2.50
CA PRO A 107 -4.95 -3.95 2.02
C PRO A 107 -5.79 -4.63 3.09
N HIS A 108 -7.11 -4.38 3.12
CA HIS A 108 -7.96 -5.04 4.12
C HIS A 108 -8.14 -6.54 3.85
N GLY A 109 -8.33 -7.32 4.91
CA GLY A 109 -8.39 -8.78 4.82
C GLY A 109 -9.64 -9.35 4.12
N GLY A 110 -10.62 -8.52 3.80
CA GLY A 110 -11.84 -8.88 3.07
C GLY A 110 -11.80 -8.55 1.58
N GLU A 111 -10.63 -8.22 1.01
CA GLU A 111 -10.45 -8.08 -0.42
C GLU A 111 -10.76 -9.40 -1.16
N GLU A 112 -11.33 -9.33 -2.38
CA GLU A 112 -11.61 -10.53 -3.19
C GLU A 112 -10.35 -11.13 -3.79
N VAL A 113 -9.32 -10.32 -4.06
CA VAL A 113 -8.07 -10.77 -4.65
C VAL A 113 -7.23 -11.51 -3.61
N ARG A 114 -6.82 -12.74 -3.94
CA ARG A 114 -6.08 -13.61 -3.03
C ARG A 114 -4.77 -13.00 -2.54
N ASP A 115 -4.02 -12.36 -3.41
CA ASP A 115 -2.75 -11.74 -3.05
C ASP A 115 -2.93 -10.59 -2.05
N HIS A 116 -4.04 -9.83 -2.14
CA HIS A 116 -4.40 -8.80 -1.17
C HIS A 116 -4.69 -9.40 0.20
N GLN A 117 -5.43 -10.51 0.26
CA GLN A 117 -5.70 -11.22 1.51
C GLN A 117 -4.40 -11.77 2.13
N GLN A 118 -3.51 -12.32 1.30
CA GLN A 118 -2.23 -12.86 1.79
C GLN A 118 -1.30 -11.75 2.26
N CYS A 119 -1.19 -10.64 1.53
CA CYS A 119 -0.45 -9.46 1.96
C CYS A 119 -0.94 -8.98 3.33
N SER A 120 -2.25 -8.84 3.50
CA SER A 120 -2.86 -8.45 4.77
C SER A 120 -2.42 -9.36 5.93
N ARG A 121 -2.56 -10.67 5.78
CA ARG A 121 -2.19 -11.68 6.80
C ARG A 121 -0.71 -11.67 7.13
N LEU A 122 0.14 -11.64 6.11
CA LEU A 122 1.60 -11.66 6.24
C LEU A 122 2.11 -10.42 6.97
N VAL A 123 1.62 -9.23 6.58
CA VAL A 123 2.05 -7.97 7.18
C VAL A 123 1.59 -7.84 8.63
N LEU A 124 0.35 -8.26 8.96
CA LEU A 124 -0.13 -8.28 10.34
C LEU A 124 0.72 -9.19 11.22
N GLU A 125 1.08 -10.39 10.73
CA GLU A 125 1.96 -11.30 11.47
C GLU A 125 3.38 -10.71 11.58
N ALA A 126 3.90 -10.09 10.53
CA ALA A 126 5.21 -9.44 10.58
C ALA A 126 5.24 -8.29 11.60
N CYS A 127 4.21 -7.45 11.68
CA CYS A 127 4.09 -6.39 12.69
C CYS A 127 4.10 -6.97 14.11
N LYS A 128 3.39 -8.08 14.34
CA LYS A 128 3.38 -8.77 15.64
C LYS A 128 4.76 -9.32 15.98
N ARG A 129 5.44 -9.97 15.04
CA ARG A 129 6.77 -10.57 15.28
C ARG A 129 7.86 -9.52 15.40
N ALA A 130 7.77 -8.41 14.64
CA ALA A 130 8.73 -7.32 14.76
C ALA A 130 8.78 -6.72 16.17
N ALA A 131 7.66 -6.71 16.89
CA ALA A 131 7.55 -6.20 18.26
C ALA A 131 8.11 -7.16 19.33
N GLY A 132 8.34 -8.42 18.99
CA GLY A 132 8.77 -9.46 19.94
C GLY A 132 10.20 -9.98 19.70
N PRO A 133 10.59 -11.06 20.35
CA PRO A 133 11.94 -11.64 20.30
C PRO A 133 12.20 -12.51 19.04
N TRP A 134 11.25 -12.56 18.12
CA TRP A 134 11.30 -13.40 16.91
C TRP A 134 12.40 -12.94 15.96
N PHE A 135 13.01 -13.89 15.25
CA PHE A 135 13.98 -13.64 14.20
C PHE A 135 15.13 -12.68 14.59
N PRO A 136 16.07 -13.13 15.45
CA PRO A 136 17.22 -12.30 15.84
C PRO A 136 18.09 -11.85 14.66
N SER A 137 18.06 -12.60 13.55
CA SER A 137 18.72 -12.27 12.28
C SER A 137 18.18 -11.00 11.62
N CYS A 138 16.92 -10.65 11.88
CA CYS A 138 16.24 -9.47 11.33
C CYS A 138 16.54 -8.17 12.11
N GLY A 139 17.67 -8.09 12.82
CA GLY A 139 18.07 -6.94 13.63
C GLY A 139 17.83 -7.17 15.13
N LYS A 140 18.71 -6.56 15.94
CA LYS A 140 18.72 -6.76 17.39
C LYS A 140 17.58 -6.02 18.12
N GLN A 141 17.08 -4.94 17.55
CA GLN A 141 16.06 -4.09 18.18
C GLN A 141 14.67 -4.47 17.68
N SER A 142 13.80 -4.88 18.61
CA SER A 142 12.37 -5.03 18.31
C SER A 142 11.72 -3.68 18.02
N TRP A 143 10.68 -3.68 17.19
CA TRP A 143 9.92 -2.48 16.84
C TRP A 143 8.42 -2.72 16.91
N SER A 144 7.72 -1.93 17.73
CA SER A 144 6.26 -1.96 17.82
C SER A 144 5.65 -0.83 16.99
N VAL A 145 4.93 -1.20 15.95
CA VAL A 145 4.18 -0.24 15.13
C VAL A 145 3.03 0.35 15.93
N ASN A 146 2.90 1.68 15.94
CA ASN A 146 1.87 2.36 16.73
C ASN A 146 0.48 2.23 16.13
N LYS A 147 0.35 2.39 14.81
CA LYS A 147 -0.93 2.35 14.09
C LYS A 147 -0.83 1.44 12.89
N VAL A 148 -1.83 0.55 12.71
CA VAL A 148 -1.95 -0.29 11.53
C VAL A 148 -3.29 -0.01 10.88
N TRP A 149 -3.27 0.39 9.62
CA TRP A 149 -4.39 0.83 8.83
C TRP A 149 -4.63 -0.10 7.65
N ALA A 150 -5.84 -0.61 7.49
CA ALA A 150 -6.24 -1.37 6.32
C ALA A 150 -6.95 -0.46 5.32
N TYR A 151 -6.51 -0.49 4.07
CA TYR A 151 -7.08 0.28 2.97
C TYR A 151 -7.89 -0.61 2.02
N GLU A 152 -8.76 0.01 1.22
CA GLU A 152 -9.56 -0.64 0.17
C GLU A 152 -8.90 -0.49 -1.20
N VAL A 153 -8.98 -1.52 -2.03
CA VAL A 153 -8.54 -1.50 -3.43
C VAL A 153 -9.72 -1.84 -4.33
N TRP A 154 -10.06 -3.12 -4.47
CA TRP A 154 -11.14 -3.58 -5.33
C TRP A 154 -12.45 -3.83 -4.58
N THR A 155 -12.35 -4.23 -3.32
CA THR A 155 -13.51 -4.47 -2.47
C THR A 155 -13.69 -3.27 -1.52
N PRO A 156 -14.76 -2.46 -1.68
CA PRO A 156 -15.00 -1.33 -0.80
C PRO A 156 -15.15 -1.75 0.66
N LEU A 157 -14.46 -1.04 1.56
CA LEU A 157 -14.52 -1.30 3.00
C LEU A 157 -15.92 -1.08 3.58
N SER A 158 -16.41 -2.09 4.32
CA SER A 158 -17.60 -1.96 5.16
C SER A 158 -17.51 -2.96 6.33
N PRO A 159 -17.47 -2.49 7.58
CA PRO A 159 -17.39 -1.08 8.01
C PRO A 159 -15.99 -0.50 7.90
N TYR A 160 -15.89 0.83 7.82
CA TYR A 160 -14.67 1.61 8.06
C TYR A 160 -14.83 2.45 9.33
N ASN A 161 -13.72 2.82 9.97
CA ASN A 161 -13.73 3.60 11.21
C ASN A 161 -12.76 4.80 11.18
N MET A 162 -12.05 4.99 10.08
CA MET A 162 -11.17 6.13 9.84
C MET A 162 -11.42 6.69 8.44
N VAL A 163 -11.44 8.02 8.34
CA VAL A 163 -11.62 8.74 7.08
C VAL A 163 -10.58 9.84 7.00
N VAL A 164 -9.92 9.95 5.86
CA VAL A 164 -8.93 11.00 5.58
C VAL A 164 -9.42 11.84 4.42
N ASP A 165 -9.62 13.14 4.65
CA ASP A 165 -9.88 14.09 3.58
C ASP A 165 -8.63 14.25 2.70
N ILE A 166 -8.78 13.94 1.42
CA ILE A 166 -7.76 14.03 0.38
C ILE A 166 -8.14 15.03 -0.72
N SER A 167 -9.08 15.93 -0.45
CA SER A 167 -9.62 16.83 -1.47
C SER A 167 -8.53 17.64 -2.18
N ASP A 168 -7.54 18.13 -1.44
CA ASP A 168 -6.42 18.90 -1.99
C ASP A 168 -5.37 18.02 -2.69
N PHE A 169 -5.37 16.71 -2.44
CA PHE A 169 -4.40 15.75 -2.97
C PHE A 169 -4.99 14.84 -4.06
N MET A 170 -6.29 14.93 -4.35
CA MET A 170 -6.95 14.04 -5.31
C MET A 170 -6.33 14.14 -6.71
N GLN A 171 -5.99 15.34 -7.19
CA GLN A 171 -5.39 15.51 -8.50
C GLN A 171 -3.98 14.89 -8.56
N LEU A 172 -3.22 14.98 -7.48
CA LEU A 172 -1.91 14.36 -7.38
C LEU A 172 -2.02 12.83 -7.34
N LYS A 173 -2.97 12.29 -6.59
CA LYS A 173 -3.30 10.85 -6.58
C LYS A 173 -3.65 10.35 -8.00
N LEU A 174 -4.51 11.06 -8.73
CA LEU A 174 -4.88 10.68 -10.09
C LEU A 174 -3.68 10.76 -11.06
N ALA A 175 -2.82 11.78 -10.91
CA ALA A 175 -1.60 11.89 -11.71
C ALA A 175 -0.64 10.72 -11.44
N ALA A 176 -0.50 10.31 -10.18
CA ALA A 176 0.30 9.15 -9.80
C ALA A 176 -0.30 7.84 -10.36
N LEU A 177 -1.62 7.66 -10.26
CA LEU A 177 -2.28 6.48 -10.82
C LEU A 177 -2.12 6.40 -12.34
N ARG A 178 -2.22 7.53 -13.03
CA ARG A 178 -2.00 7.62 -14.51
C ARG A 178 -0.57 7.36 -14.94
N ALA A 179 0.39 7.29 -14.02
CA ALA A 179 1.74 6.83 -14.31
C ALA A 179 1.81 5.32 -14.56
N HIS A 180 0.84 4.54 -14.04
CA HIS A 180 0.69 3.10 -14.27
C HIS A 180 0.01 2.80 -15.61
N LYS A 181 0.65 3.23 -16.70
CA LYS A 181 0.10 3.18 -18.06
C LYS A 181 -0.24 1.77 -18.52
N SER A 182 0.57 0.78 -18.15
CA SER A 182 0.35 -0.61 -18.51
C SER A 182 -0.94 -1.18 -17.92
N GLN A 183 -1.42 -0.62 -16.81
CA GLN A 183 -2.62 -1.06 -16.11
C GLN A 183 -3.88 -0.28 -16.54
N LEU A 184 -3.71 0.97 -16.94
CA LEU A 184 -4.81 1.81 -17.41
C LEU A 184 -5.10 1.67 -18.90
N ALA A 185 -4.32 0.87 -19.64
CA ALA A 185 -4.52 0.70 -21.07
C ALA A 185 -5.89 0.11 -21.43
N ASP A 186 -6.36 -0.82 -20.60
CA ASP A 186 -7.59 -1.58 -20.86
C ASP A 186 -8.73 -1.22 -19.90
N ILE A 187 -8.45 -0.62 -18.75
CA ILE A 187 -9.43 -0.34 -17.71
C ILE A 187 -9.21 1.07 -17.14
N ALA A 188 -10.27 1.87 -17.10
CA ALA A 188 -10.25 3.24 -16.55
C ALA A 188 -10.27 3.23 -15.00
N TYR A 189 -9.24 2.68 -14.38
CA TYR A 189 -9.12 2.62 -12.91
C TYR A 189 -9.13 4.01 -12.26
N ASP A 190 -8.59 5.02 -12.93
CA ASP A 190 -8.55 6.39 -12.43
C ASP A 190 -9.97 6.98 -12.28
N ASP A 191 -10.89 6.68 -13.19
CA ASP A 191 -12.29 7.09 -13.07
C ASP A 191 -12.99 6.36 -11.91
N ALA A 192 -12.76 5.04 -11.77
CA ALA A 192 -13.33 4.25 -10.69
C ALA A 192 -12.85 4.75 -9.32
N VAL A 193 -11.54 4.98 -9.18
CA VAL A 193 -10.92 5.50 -7.94
C VAL A 193 -11.44 6.91 -7.62
N GLN A 194 -11.56 7.78 -8.63
CA GLN A 194 -12.14 9.10 -8.44
C GLN A 194 -13.60 9.02 -7.97
N GLY A 195 -14.38 8.12 -8.55
CA GLY A 195 -15.77 7.88 -8.18
C GLY A 195 -15.91 7.40 -6.72
N LEU A 196 -15.12 6.40 -6.33
CA LEU A 196 -15.10 5.87 -4.98
C LEU A 196 -14.69 6.93 -3.95
N ASN A 197 -13.57 7.62 -4.18
CA ASN A 197 -13.12 8.66 -3.24
C ASN A 197 -14.10 9.83 -3.17
N ARG A 198 -14.81 10.16 -4.27
CA ARG A 198 -15.88 11.16 -4.27
C ARG A 198 -17.06 10.71 -3.40
N TYR A 199 -17.51 9.46 -3.58
CA TYR A 199 -18.56 8.88 -2.76
C TYR A 199 -18.19 8.90 -1.28
N ARG A 200 -16.96 8.45 -0.95
CA ARG A 200 -16.44 8.43 0.43
C ARG A 200 -16.39 9.82 1.05
N GLY A 201 -15.92 10.82 0.32
CA GLY A 201 -15.84 12.20 0.82
C GLY A 201 -17.21 12.78 1.16
N ILE A 202 -18.17 12.65 0.26
CA ILE A 202 -19.52 13.21 0.44
C ILE A 202 -20.29 12.46 1.54
N THR A 203 -20.30 11.12 1.51
CA THR A 203 -21.11 10.32 2.44
C THR A 203 -20.57 10.34 3.87
N SER A 204 -19.26 10.51 4.05
CA SER A 204 -18.67 10.67 5.38
C SER A 204 -18.72 12.10 5.92
N GLY A 205 -18.97 13.09 5.06
CA GLY A 205 -18.90 14.51 5.41
C GLY A 205 -17.47 15.05 5.60
N ALA A 206 -16.42 14.27 5.25
CA ALA A 206 -15.03 14.65 5.49
C ALA A 206 -14.52 15.73 4.51
N GLY A 207 -15.04 15.76 3.29
CA GLY A 207 -14.60 16.68 2.25
C GLY A 207 -15.16 16.32 0.88
N ARG A 208 -14.55 16.92 -0.17
CA ARG A 208 -14.93 16.60 -1.55
C ARG A 208 -14.52 15.20 -1.96
N TYR A 209 -13.37 14.74 -1.49
CA TYR A 209 -12.80 13.42 -1.73
C TYR A 209 -12.20 12.89 -0.44
N ALA A 210 -12.39 11.61 -0.15
CA ALA A 210 -11.79 10.98 1.02
C ALA A 210 -11.31 9.56 0.71
N GLU A 211 -10.34 9.11 1.46
CA GLU A 211 -9.94 7.71 1.59
C GLU A 211 -10.44 7.16 2.91
N CYS A 212 -10.95 5.93 2.88
CA CYS A 212 -11.49 5.25 4.05
C CYS A 212 -10.58 4.10 4.46
N PHE A 213 -10.45 3.93 5.78
CA PHE A 213 -9.57 2.93 6.36
C PHE A 213 -10.27 2.21 7.52
N GLN A 214 -9.80 1.00 7.79
CA GLN A 214 -10.05 0.31 9.03
C GLN A 214 -8.78 0.37 9.89
N LEU A 215 -8.85 1.04 11.05
CA LEU A 215 -7.77 1.03 12.03
C LEU A 215 -7.81 -0.31 12.76
N LEU A 216 -6.79 -1.15 12.50
CA LEU A 216 -6.67 -2.50 13.05
C LEU A 216 -5.93 -2.53 14.39
N LYS A 217 -5.02 -1.58 14.59
CA LYS A 217 -4.22 -1.44 15.82
C LYS A 217 -3.94 0.05 16.09
N THR A 218 -4.06 0.44 17.34
CA THR A 218 -3.53 1.71 17.85
C THR A 218 -2.92 1.51 19.22
N ILE A 219 -1.77 2.19 19.47
CA ILE A 219 -1.17 2.35 20.79
C ILE A 219 -1.25 3.82 21.12
N ILE A 220 -1.92 4.13 22.23
CA ILE A 220 -2.13 5.50 22.73
C ILE A 220 -1.05 5.82 23.76
#